data_88081f5ab39b3e494391b12524b0ae80
#
_entry.id   88081f5ab39b3e494391b12524b0ae80
#
_cell.length_a   1.000
_cell.length_b   1.000
_cell.length_c   1.000
_cell.angle_alpha   90.00
_cell.angle_beta   90.00
_cell.angle_gamma   90.00
#
_symmetry.space_group_name_H-M   'P 1'
#
loop_
_entity.id
_entity.type
_entity.pdbx_description
1 polymer ?
#
loop_
_entity_poly.entity_id
_entity_poly.type
_entity_poly.pdbx_seq_one_letter_code
_entity_poly.pdbx_strand_id
1 'polypeptide(L)'
;MASANPEEVEDEIVELLGCKREEVIRASGKTGMGVEEILAAVIERIPHPEGDEEAPLQALIFDSVFNSFRGIIAYFKIENGMIRKGDKVKFFNTGKEYDADEVGVLKMDMVPRNELRTGDVGYIISGIKTSKEVKVGDTITHIARPCEKAIAGFEEVKPMVFAGVYPIEAEDFEDLRASLEKLQLNDASL
;
A
#
# COMPACT_ATOMS: atom_id res chain seq x y z
N MET A 1 26.23 6.65 -17.95
CA MET A 1 26.02 8.03 -18.44
C MET A 1 27.22 8.85 -17.99
N ALA A 2 27.76 9.75 -18.82
CA ALA A 2 28.92 10.59 -18.45
C ALA A 2 28.65 11.49 -17.21
N SER A 3 27.39 11.77 -16.90
CA SER A 3 26.95 12.60 -15.77
C SER A 3 26.61 11.82 -14.51
N ALA A 4 26.90 10.53 -14.45
CA ALA A 4 26.45 9.70 -13.31
C ALA A 4 27.36 9.78 -12.09
N ASN A 5 28.63 10.25 -12.24
CA ASN A 5 29.62 10.40 -11.17
C ASN A 5 29.58 9.29 -10.11
N PRO A 6 29.72 8.00 -10.48
CA PRO A 6 29.40 6.90 -9.57
C PRO A 6 30.23 6.91 -8.28
N GLU A 7 31.47 7.39 -8.32
CA GLU A 7 32.35 7.43 -7.14
C GLU A 7 31.90 8.48 -6.13
N GLU A 8 31.54 9.67 -6.60
CA GLU A 8 31.03 10.75 -5.77
C GLU A 8 29.68 10.39 -5.13
N VAL A 9 28.78 9.78 -5.91
CA VAL A 9 27.47 9.32 -5.40
C VAL A 9 27.62 8.18 -4.39
N GLU A 10 28.58 7.27 -4.56
CA GLU A 10 28.87 6.23 -3.56
C GLU A 10 29.35 6.86 -2.24
N ASP A 11 30.24 7.85 -2.29
CA ASP A 11 30.70 8.53 -1.10
C ASP A 11 29.55 9.23 -0.37
N GLU A 12 28.65 9.89 -1.10
CA GLU A 12 27.44 10.50 -0.55
C GLU A 12 26.51 9.46 0.11
N ILE A 13 26.30 8.30 -0.52
CA ILE A 13 25.49 7.21 0.03
C ILE A 13 26.11 6.65 1.31
N VAL A 14 27.42 6.42 1.31
CA VAL A 14 28.16 5.94 2.49
C VAL A 14 28.07 6.93 3.64
N GLU A 15 28.21 8.22 3.37
CA GLU A 15 28.08 9.28 4.39
C GLU A 15 26.65 9.37 4.93
N LEU A 16 25.64 9.29 4.06
CA LEU A 16 24.22 9.41 4.43
C LEU A 16 23.72 8.21 5.24
N LEU A 17 24.06 6.99 4.82
CA LEU A 17 23.53 5.75 5.39
C LEU A 17 24.46 5.10 6.42
N GLY A 18 25.73 5.49 6.50
CA GLY A 18 26.74 4.86 7.36
C GLY A 18 27.07 3.42 6.95
N CYS A 19 26.76 3.02 5.72
CA CYS A 19 27.05 1.70 5.19
C CYS A 19 28.50 1.59 4.69
N LYS A 20 28.95 0.37 4.40
CA LYS A 20 30.26 0.17 3.77
C LYS A 20 30.13 0.38 2.25
N ARG A 21 31.21 0.88 1.62
CA ARG A 21 31.24 1.08 0.17
C ARG A 21 30.96 -0.18 -0.65
N GLU A 22 31.41 -1.34 -0.14
CA GLU A 22 31.20 -2.64 -0.77
C GLU A 22 29.73 -3.09 -0.74
N GLU A 23 28.89 -2.45 0.06
CA GLU A 23 27.46 -2.73 0.13
C GLU A 23 26.65 -1.99 -0.94
N VAL A 24 27.26 -0.97 -1.56
CA VAL A 24 26.62 -0.17 -2.62
C VAL A 24 26.80 -0.88 -3.97
N ILE A 25 25.69 -1.27 -4.59
CA ILE A 25 25.70 -1.97 -5.89
C ILE A 25 25.48 -0.97 -7.01
N ARG A 26 26.44 -0.87 -7.94
CA ARG A 26 26.32 -0.05 -9.14
C ARG A 26 25.38 -0.72 -10.13
N ALA A 27 24.32 -0.03 -10.55
CA ALA A 27 23.36 -0.60 -11.49
C ALA A 27 22.93 0.38 -12.58
N SER A 28 22.41 -0.16 -13.67
CA SER A 28 21.86 0.61 -14.79
C SER A 28 20.60 -0.03 -15.33
N GLY A 29 19.45 0.58 -15.11
CA GLY A 29 18.18 0.14 -15.69
C GLY A 29 18.16 0.12 -17.23
N LYS A 30 19.02 0.94 -17.89
CA LYS A 30 19.12 0.98 -19.36
C LYS A 30 19.90 -0.20 -19.94
N THR A 31 20.97 -0.64 -19.27
CA THR A 31 21.88 -1.67 -19.79
C THR A 31 21.71 -3.02 -19.12
N GLY A 32 20.99 -3.09 -17.99
CA GLY A 32 20.86 -4.28 -17.16
C GLY A 32 22.08 -4.57 -16.27
N MET A 33 23.12 -3.74 -16.32
CA MET A 33 24.31 -3.91 -15.47
C MET A 33 23.90 -3.84 -13.99
N GLY A 34 24.39 -4.78 -13.16
CA GLY A 34 24.16 -4.82 -11.72
C GLY A 34 22.77 -5.30 -11.30
N VAL A 35 21.85 -5.58 -12.22
CA VAL A 35 20.48 -6.00 -11.89
C VAL A 35 20.45 -7.36 -11.23
N GLU A 36 21.24 -8.32 -11.75
CA GLU A 36 21.31 -9.67 -11.15
C GLU A 36 21.90 -9.62 -9.74
N GLU A 37 22.91 -8.78 -9.50
CA GLU A 37 23.51 -8.58 -8.18
C GLU A 37 22.51 -7.96 -7.19
N ILE A 38 21.68 -6.99 -7.63
CA ILE A 38 20.61 -6.44 -6.80
C ILE A 38 19.60 -7.53 -6.44
N LEU A 39 19.14 -8.32 -7.40
CA LEU A 39 18.17 -9.39 -7.15
C LEU A 39 18.75 -10.47 -6.20
N ALA A 40 20.01 -10.84 -6.38
CA ALA A 40 20.70 -11.75 -5.47
C ALA A 40 20.79 -11.17 -4.06
N ALA A 41 21.18 -9.89 -3.93
CA ALA A 41 21.27 -9.21 -2.65
C ALA A 41 19.91 -9.09 -1.94
N VAL A 42 18.81 -8.88 -2.70
CA VAL A 42 17.45 -8.87 -2.15
C VAL A 42 17.11 -10.24 -1.53
N ILE A 43 17.38 -11.33 -2.25
CA ILE A 43 17.11 -12.70 -1.75
C ILE A 43 17.97 -13.04 -0.52
N GLU A 44 19.22 -12.61 -0.51
CA GLU A 44 20.18 -12.94 0.54
C GLU A 44 20.00 -12.09 1.81
N ARG A 45 19.70 -10.79 1.65
CA ARG A 45 19.77 -9.80 2.74
C ARG A 45 18.42 -9.42 3.31
N ILE A 46 17.33 -9.53 2.52
CA ILE A 46 16.00 -9.17 3.00
C ILE A 46 15.34 -10.41 3.61
N PRO A 47 14.98 -10.38 4.91
CA PRO A 47 14.29 -11.50 5.54
C PRO A 47 12.93 -11.74 4.88
N HIS A 48 12.50 -12.99 4.84
CA HIS A 48 11.15 -13.34 4.40
C HIS A 48 10.11 -12.72 5.35
N PRO A 49 8.87 -12.50 4.89
CA PRO A 49 7.79 -12.04 5.75
C PRO A 49 7.61 -13.00 6.94
N GLU A 50 7.54 -12.42 8.14
CA GLU A 50 7.23 -13.16 9.37
C GLU A 50 5.72 -13.04 9.64
N GLY A 51 5.16 -14.03 10.33
CA GLY A 51 3.76 -14.02 10.75
C GLY A 51 3.19 -15.43 10.89
N ASP A 52 1.98 -15.53 11.40
CA ASP A 52 1.29 -16.78 11.69
C ASP A 52 0.04 -16.92 10.81
N GLU A 53 0.02 -17.90 9.92
CA GLU A 53 -1.12 -18.17 9.04
C GLU A 53 -2.37 -18.65 9.80
N GLU A 54 -2.20 -19.27 10.98
CA GLU A 54 -3.28 -19.76 11.81
C GLU A 54 -3.85 -18.68 12.76
N ALA A 55 -3.19 -17.53 12.87
CA ALA A 55 -3.67 -16.42 13.66
C ALA A 55 -4.91 -15.74 13.03
N PRO A 56 -5.65 -14.92 13.80
CA PRO A 56 -6.68 -14.05 13.24
C PRO A 56 -6.11 -13.14 12.14
N LEU A 57 -6.89 -12.91 11.08
CA LEU A 57 -6.49 -12.03 9.99
C LEU A 57 -6.11 -10.64 10.52
N GLN A 58 -4.93 -10.21 10.16
CA GLN A 58 -4.43 -8.84 10.29
C GLN A 58 -3.80 -8.42 8.98
N ALA A 59 -4.47 -7.57 8.22
CA ALA A 59 -3.95 -7.04 6.97
C ALA A 59 -3.98 -5.51 7.00
N LEU A 60 -2.84 -4.89 6.71
CA LEU A 60 -2.65 -3.45 6.73
C LEU A 60 -3.01 -2.85 5.37
N ILE A 61 -3.92 -1.90 5.35
CA ILE A 61 -4.22 -1.10 4.15
C ILE A 61 -3.13 -0.04 4.01
N PHE A 62 -2.37 -0.06 2.91
CA PHE A 62 -1.32 0.91 2.66
C PHE A 62 -1.63 1.87 1.51
N ASP A 63 -2.63 1.56 0.69
CA ASP A 63 -3.08 2.43 -0.41
C ASP A 63 -4.50 2.07 -0.83
N SER A 64 -5.17 2.97 -1.56
CA SER A 64 -6.47 2.68 -2.16
C SER A 64 -6.70 3.53 -3.41
N VAL A 65 -7.50 3.02 -4.34
CA VAL A 65 -7.82 3.71 -5.60
C VAL A 65 -9.32 3.62 -5.88
N PHE A 66 -9.86 4.69 -6.43
CA PHE A 66 -11.25 4.71 -6.88
C PHE A 66 -11.37 4.16 -8.30
N ASN A 67 -12.25 3.18 -8.47
CA ASN A 67 -12.64 2.65 -9.77
C ASN A 67 -14.14 2.90 -9.98
N SER A 68 -14.53 3.54 -11.09
CA SER A 68 -15.91 3.92 -11.37
C SER A 68 -16.90 2.74 -11.47
N PHE A 69 -16.40 1.54 -11.78
CA PHE A 69 -17.22 0.34 -11.96
C PHE A 69 -17.18 -0.58 -10.73
N ARG A 70 -16.05 -0.64 -10.02
CA ARG A 70 -15.82 -1.58 -8.92
C ARG A 70 -15.87 -0.93 -7.54
N GLY A 71 -15.98 0.40 -7.47
CA GLY A 71 -15.86 1.16 -6.24
C GLY A 71 -14.41 1.32 -5.80
N ILE A 72 -14.18 1.39 -4.50
CA ILE A 72 -12.84 1.53 -3.94
C ILE A 72 -12.15 0.18 -3.91
N ILE A 73 -10.93 0.14 -4.43
CA ILE A 73 -10.02 -1.00 -4.37
C ILE A 73 -8.97 -0.65 -3.32
N ALA A 74 -8.94 -1.41 -2.23
CA ALA A 74 -7.94 -1.22 -1.19
C ALA A 74 -6.77 -2.18 -1.40
N TYR A 75 -5.55 -1.65 -1.31
CA TYR A 75 -4.32 -2.44 -1.36
C TYR A 75 -3.83 -2.70 0.05
N PHE A 76 -3.48 -3.95 0.32
CA PHE A 76 -3.10 -4.37 1.66
C PHE A 76 -1.94 -5.38 1.66
N LYS A 77 -1.27 -5.48 2.80
CA LYS A 77 -0.29 -6.51 3.14
C LYS A 77 -0.82 -7.33 4.30
N ILE A 78 -0.76 -8.65 4.21
CA ILE A 78 -1.16 -9.55 5.30
C ILE A 78 0.03 -9.76 6.24
N GLU A 79 -0.13 -9.36 7.50
CA GLU A 79 0.84 -9.64 8.56
C GLU A 79 0.57 -10.99 9.22
N ASN A 80 -0.70 -11.34 9.46
CA ASN A 80 -1.11 -12.60 10.05
C ASN A 80 -2.40 -13.12 9.42
N GLY A 81 -2.57 -14.43 9.46
CA GLY A 81 -3.78 -15.10 8.98
C GLY A 81 -3.87 -15.19 7.46
N MET A 82 -5.07 -15.32 6.97
CA MET A 82 -5.38 -15.40 5.54
C MET A 82 -6.72 -14.74 5.25
N ILE A 83 -6.95 -14.38 4.00
CA ILE A 83 -8.24 -13.87 3.50
C ILE A 83 -8.63 -14.64 2.25
N ARG A 84 -9.93 -14.95 2.12
CA ARG A 84 -10.51 -15.61 0.95
C ARG A 84 -11.57 -14.75 0.31
N LYS A 85 -11.76 -14.98 -0.98
CA LYS A 85 -12.93 -14.45 -1.68
C LYS A 85 -14.21 -14.91 -0.99
N GLY A 86 -15.10 -13.95 -0.69
CA GLY A 86 -16.38 -14.19 0.00
C GLY A 86 -16.31 -14.11 1.52
N ASP A 87 -15.14 -13.88 2.10
CA ASP A 87 -15.01 -13.68 3.54
C ASP A 87 -15.71 -12.38 3.98
N LYS A 88 -16.28 -12.44 5.19
CA LYS A 88 -16.83 -11.27 5.85
C LYS A 88 -15.75 -10.61 6.69
N VAL A 89 -15.39 -9.40 6.29
CA VAL A 89 -14.29 -8.64 6.90
C VAL A 89 -14.79 -7.37 7.57
N LYS A 90 -14.01 -6.89 8.52
CA LYS A 90 -14.23 -5.64 9.23
C LYS A 90 -12.97 -4.80 9.15
N PHE A 91 -13.13 -3.52 8.91
CA PHE A 91 -12.07 -2.53 9.01
C PHE A 91 -12.01 -2.05 10.46
N PHE A 92 -10.88 -2.26 11.10
CA PHE A 92 -10.74 -2.16 12.55
C PHE A 92 -11.05 -0.76 13.09
N ASN A 93 -10.47 0.28 12.49
CA ASN A 93 -10.60 1.67 12.94
C ASN A 93 -11.96 2.27 12.55
N THR A 94 -12.43 2.03 11.34
CA THR A 94 -13.73 2.56 10.89
C THR A 94 -14.90 1.75 11.43
N GLY A 95 -14.66 0.51 11.87
CA GLY A 95 -15.69 -0.41 12.37
C GLY A 95 -16.66 -0.92 11.31
N LYS A 96 -16.44 -0.59 10.04
CA LYS A 96 -17.30 -0.97 8.92
C LYS A 96 -17.07 -2.41 8.51
N GLU A 97 -18.14 -3.07 8.09
CA GLU A 97 -18.16 -4.48 7.69
C GLU A 97 -18.48 -4.62 6.22
N TYR A 98 -17.77 -5.53 5.55
CA TYR A 98 -17.88 -5.76 4.10
C TYR A 98 -17.72 -7.24 3.75
N ASP A 99 -18.22 -7.60 2.58
CA ASP A 99 -17.90 -8.88 1.95
C ASP A 99 -16.67 -8.69 1.04
N ALA A 100 -15.72 -9.61 1.07
CA ALA A 100 -14.57 -9.63 0.17
C ALA A 100 -15.01 -10.20 -1.19
N ASP A 101 -15.66 -9.38 -2.03
CA ASP A 101 -16.20 -9.81 -3.31
C ASP A 101 -15.11 -10.38 -4.23
N GLU A 102 -13.94 -9.78 -4.20
CA GLU A 102 -12.76 -10.24 -4.91
C GLU A 102 -11.50 -9.91 -4.08
N VAL A 103 -10.57 -10.85 -4.05
CA VAL A 103 -9.20 -10.65 -3.56
C VAL A 103 -8.22 -11.10 -4.63
N GLY A 104 -7.03 -10.53 -4.67
CA GLY A 104 -6.03 -10.89 -5.66
C GLY A 104 -4.70 -10.17 -5.47
N VAL A 105 -3.77 -10.43 -6.36
CA VAL A 105 -2.43 -9.84 -6.36
C VAL A 105 -2.28 -8.88 -7.53
N LEU A 106 -1.36 -7.93 -7.36
CA LEU A 106 -0.95 -7.02 -8.42
C LEU A 106 0.28 -7.60 -9.12
N LYS A 107 0.16 -7.74 -10.43
CA LYS A 107 1.28 -7.98 -11.34
C LYS A 107 1.34 -6.80 -12.32
N MET A 108 1.47 -7.04 -13.62
CA MET A 108 1.24 -6.00 -14.63
C MET A 108 -0.24 -5.56 -14.62
N ASP A 109 -1.13 -6.52 -14.33
CA ASP A 109 -2.56 -6.34 -14.13
C ASP A 109 -2.99 -6.92 -12.79
N MET A 110 -4.24 -6.62 -12.39
CA MET A 110 -4.89 -7.23 -11.25
C MET A 110 -5.20 -8.71 -11.55
N VAL A 111 -4.68 -9.62 -10.75
CA VAL A 111 -4.85 -11.07 -10.91
C VAL A 111 -5.66 -11.61 -9.75
N PRO A 112 -6.96 -11.94 -9.94
CA PRO A 112 -7.80 -12.53 -8.90
C PRO A 112 -7.20 -13.83 -8.35
N ARG A 113 -7.40 -14.05 -7.04
CA ARG A 113 -7.01 -15.25 -6.31
C ARG A 113 -8.19 -15.76 -5.49
N ASN A 114 -8.16 -17.03 -5.12
CA ASN A 114 -9.14 -17.59 -4.21
C ASN A 114 -8.81 -17.22 -2.75
N GLU A 115 -7.53 -17.15 -2.44
CA GLU A 115 -7.02 -16.79 -1.12
C GLU A 115 -5.69 -16.06 -1.21
N LEU A 116 -5.40 -15.28 -0.17
CA LEU A 116 -4.10 -14.66 0.11
C LEU A 116 -3.73 -14.98 1.56
N ARG A 117 -2.42 -15.12 1.84
CA ARG A 117 -1.89 -15.59 3.11
C ARG A 117 -0.89 -14.61 3.70
N THR A 118 -0.48 -14.87 4.91
CA THR A 118 0.58 -14.14 5.62
C THR A 118 1.78 -13.86 4.71
N GLY A 119 2.20 -12.60 4.66
CA GLY A 119 3.27 -12.10 3.79
C GLY A 119 2.83 -11.68 2.41
N ASP A 120 1.63 -12.06 1.94
CA ASP A 120 1.14 -11.63 0.65
C ASP A 120 0.77 -10.14 0.65
N VAL A 121 1.07 -9.50 -0.47
CA VAL A 121 0.61 -8.16 -0.83
C VAL A 121 -0.44 -8.29 -1.92
N GLY A 122 -1.60 -7.70 -1.70
CA GLY A 122 -2.71 -7.84 -2.62
C GLY A 122 -3.72 -6.71 -2.56
N TYR A 123 -4.88 -6.97 -3.14
CA TYR A 123 -6.00 -6.04 -3.17
C TYR A 123 -7.30 -6.73 -2.76
N ILE A 124 -8.24 -5.92 -2.28
CA ILE A 124 -9.62 -6.32 -2.00
C ILE A 124 -10.59 -5.37 -2.72
N ILE A 125 -11.65 -5.95 -3.28
CA ILE A 125 -12.81 -5.25 -3.79
C ILE A 125 -14.01 -5.67 -2.95
N SER A 126 -14.71 -4.69 -2.39
CA SER A 126 -15.81 -4.90 -1.43
C SER A 126 -16.99 -3.98 -1.74
N GLY A 127 -17.09 -3.45 -2.95
CA GLY A 127 -18.18 -2.57 -3.35
C GLY A 127 -18.27 -1.24 -2.59
N ILE A 128 -17.22 -0.82 -1.89
CA ILE A 128 -17.17 0.42 -1.11
C ILE A 128 -17.20 1.61 -2.08
N LYS A 129 -18.07 2.59 -1.81
CA LYS A 129 -18.28 3.74 -2.69
C LYS A 129 -17.76 5.06 -2.11
N THR A 130 -17.57 5.12 -0.82
CA THR A 130 -17.24 6.36 -0.08
C THR A 130 -15.81 6.29 0.45
N SER A 131 -14.98 7.26 0.08
CA SER A 131 -13.57 7.36 0.49
C SER A 131 -13.38 7.36 2.01
N LYS A 132 -14.32 7.94 2.74
CA LYS A 132 -14.30 7.99 4.22
C LYS A 132 -14.39 6.63 4.91
N GLU A 133 -14.76 5.59 4.18
CA GLU A 133 -14.91 4.23 4.71
C GLU A 133 -13.62 3.39 4.59
N VAL A 134 -12.65 3.85 3.81
CA VAL A 134 -11.34 3.21 3.65
C VAL A 134 -10.26 4.22 4.00
N LYS A 135 -9.50 3.93 5.03
CA LYS A 135 -8.36 4.76 5.43
C LYS A 135 -7.07 4.00 5.25
N VAL A 136 -6.06 4.65 4.68
CA VAL A 136 -4.68 4.15 4.71
C VAL A 136 -4.25 4.02 6.16
N GLY A 137 -3.63 2.89 6.50
CA GLY A 137 -3.26 2.56 7.88
C GLY A 137 -4.32 1.79 8.67
N ASP A 138 -5.52 1.58 8.12
CA ASP A 138 -6.51 0.73 8.77
C ASP A 138 -6.15 -0.76 8.65
N THR A 139 -6.67 -1.56 9.56
CA THR A 139 -6.45 -3.00 9.61
C THR A 139 -7.71 -3.75 9.20
N ILE A 140 -7.57 -4.67 8.25
CA ILE A 140 -8.63 -5.60 7.87
C ILE A 140 -8.54 -6.83 8.76
N THR A 141 -9.68 -7.24 9.30
CA THR A 141 -9.81 -8.48 10.08
C THR A 141 -11.11 -9.20 9.76
N HIS A 142 -11.25 -10.48 10.14
CA HIS A 142 -12.51 -11.20 9.98
C HIS A 142 -13.55 -10.78 11.02
N ILE A 143 -14.82 -10.75 10.65
CA ILE A 143 -15.92 -10.52 11.60
C ILE A 143 -16.04 -11.67 12.60
N ALA A 144 -15.94 -12.92 12.12
CA ALA A 144 -16.12 -14.11 12.95
C ALA A 144 -14.97 -14.37 13.92
N ARG A 145 -13.76 -13.93 13.57
CA ARG A 145 -12.54 -14.09 14.39
C ARG A 145 -11.68 -12.83 14.28
N PRO A 146 -12.09 -11.75 14.93
CA PRO A 146 -11.38 -10.48 14.84
C PRO A 146 -10.01 -10.55 15.55
N CYS A 147 -9.06 -9.79 15.07
CA CYS A 147 -7.80 -9.57 15.75
C CYS A 147 -8.02 -8.70 17.00
N GLU A 148 -7.17 -8.87 18.01
CA GLU A 148 -7.27 -8.11 19.26
C GLU A 148 -6.82 -6.65 19.13
N LYS A 149 -5.87 -6.38 18.21
CA LYS A 149 -5.26 -5.06 18.04
C LYS A 149 -5.11 -4.76 16.54
N ALA A 150 -5.24 -3.48 16.20
CA ALA A 150 -4.84 -2.99 14.89
C ALA A 150 -3.32 -3.09 14.71
N ILE A 151 -2.88 -3.19 13.46
CA ILE A 151 -1.46 -3.10 13.12
C ILE A 151 -0.99 -1.68 13.44
N ALA A 152 0.10 -1.56 14.21
CA ALA A 152 0.69 -0.29 14.57
C ALA A 152 1.58 0.26 13.44
N GLY A 153 1.79 1.57 13.42
CA GLY A 153 2.79 2.21 12.54
C GLY A 153 2.24 3.24 11.57
N PHE A 154 0.92 3.37 11.45
CA PHE A 154 0.30 4.47 10.71
C PHE A 154 -0.41 5.41 11.68
N GLU A 155 0.10 6.62 11.80
CA GLU A 155 -0.54 7.70 12.56
C GLU A 155 -1.22 8.67 11.60
N GLU A 156 -2.37 9.19 11.98
CA GLU A 156 -3.00 10.28 11.23
C GLU A 156 -2.10 11.51 11.27
N VAL A 157 -1.62 11.94 10.12
CA VAL A 157 -0.84 13.18 10.00
C VAL A 157 -1.78 14.35 10.24
N LYS A 158 -1.45 15.20 11.21
CA LYS A 158 -2.22 16.43 11.45
C LYS A 158 -1.85 17.46 10.37
N PRO A 159 -2.83 17.97 9.61
CA PRO A 159 -2.57 19.01 8.62
C PRO A 159 -1.92 20.24 9.25
N MET A 160 -0.85 20.73 8.67
CA MET A 160 -0.14 21.95 9.13
C MET A 160 -0.28 23.12 8.16
N VAL A 161 -0.66 22.85 6.92
CA VAL A 161 -0.85 23.85 5.87
C VAL A 161 -2.26 23.71 5.32
N PHE A 162 -2.95 24.82 5.18
CA PHE A 162 -4.30 24.88 4.63
C PHE A 162 -4.30 25.78 3.40
N ALA A 163 -4.96 25.35 2.33
CA ALA A 163 -5.16 26.12 1.12
C ALA A 163 -6.65 26.08 0.70
N GLY A 164 -7.19 27.23 0.29
CA GLY A 164 -8.49 27.28 -0.37
C GLY A 164 -8.30 26.99 -1.87
N VAL A 165 -8.98 25.97 -2.38
CA VAL A 165 -9.00 25.65 -3.81
C VAL A 165 -10.39 25.95 -4.36
N TYR A 166 -10.46 26.75 -5.41
CA TYR A 166 -11.70 27.19 -6.03
C TYR A 166 -11.68 26.89 -7.52
N PRO A 167 -12.78 26.42 -8.11
CA PRO A 167 -12.88 26.29 -9.56
C PRO A 167 -12.96 27.68 -10.21
N ILE A 168 -12.60 27.78 -11.48
CA ILE A 168 -12.73 29.01 -12.27
C ILE A 168 -14.19 29.31 -12.52
N GLU A 169 -14.97 28.31 -12.90
CA GLU A 169 -16.42 28.41 -13.11
C GLU A 169 -17.16 27.86 -11.88
N ALA A 170 -18.15 28.59 -11.39
CA ALA A 170 -18.93 28.21 -10.20
C ALA A 170 -19.67 26.87 -10.39
N GLU A 171 -20.00 26.50 -11.62
CA GLU A 171 -20.72 25.29 -11.99
C GLU A 171 -19.83 24.04 -11.74
N ASP A 172 -18.51 24.17 -11.79
CA ASP A 172 -17.54 23.07 -11.59
C ASP A 172 -17.27 22.76 -10.11
N PHE A 173 -17.94 23.44 -9.17
CA PHE A 173 -17.65 23.27 -7.73
C PHE A 173 -17.89 21.85 -7.24
N GLU A 174 -18.99 21.22 -7.63
CA GLU A 174 -19.31 19.85 -7.22
C GLU A 174 -18.34 18.83 -7.84
N ASP A 175 -17.91 19.05 -9.07
CA ASP A 175 -16.93 18.19 -9.75
C ASP A 175 -15.53 18.33 -9.13
N LEU A 176 -15.12 19.54 -8.76
CA LEU A 176 -13.88 19.78 -8.01
C LEU A 176 -13.90 19.06 -6.67
N ARG A 177 -14.99 19.19 -5.91
CA ARG A 177 -15.18 18.54 -4.63
C ARG A 177 -15.08 17.01 -4.75
N ALA A 178 -15.82 16.42 -5.71
CA ALA A 178 -15.79 14.99 -5.96
C ALA A 178 -14.41 14.50 -6.40
N SER A 179 -13.66 15.31 -7.13
CA SER A 179 -12.30 15.00 -7.57
C SER A 179 -11.31 15.04 -6.40
N LEU A 180 -11.42 16.01 -5.51
CA LEU A 180 -10.60 16.09 -4.29
C LEU A 180 -10.89 14.91 -3.33
N GLU A 181 -12.16 14.51 -3.16
CA GLU A 181 -12.53 13.34 -2.37
C GLU A 181 -11.92 12.04 -2.94
N LYS A 182 -11.78 11.92 -4.26
CA LYS A 182 -11.08 10.78 -4.90
C LYS A 182 -9.57 10.86 -4.72
N LEU A 183 -8.99 12.05 -4.78
CA LEU A 183 -7.57 12.27 -4.60
C LEU A 183 -7.12 11.92 -3.18
N GLN A 184 -7.93 12.22 -2.17
CA GLN A 184 -7.66 11.84 -0.77
C GLN A 184 -7.50 10.33 -0.53
N LEU A 185 -7.96 9.47 -1.44
CA LEU A 185 -7.74 8.03 -1.35
C LEU A 185 -6.27 7.63 -1.55
N ASN A 186 -5.55 8.40 -2.38
CA ASN A 186 -4.17 8.13 -2.73
C ASN A 186 -3.19 9.08 -2.03
N ASP A 187 -3.69 10.20 -1.53
CA ASP A 187 -2.87 11.23 -0.89
C ASP A 187 -3.42 11.55 0.50
N ALA A 188 -2.84 10.91 1.50
CA ALA A 188 -3.22 11.10 2.91
C ALA A 188 -2.84 12.49 3.46
N SER A 189 -2.15 13.35 2.68
CA SER A 189 -1.78 14.70 3.07
C SER A 189 -2.87 15.74 2.78
N LEU A 190 -3.93 15.37 2.03
CA LEU A 190 -5.06 16.21 1.64
C LEU A 190 -6.21 16.15 2.65
#